data_227ad4e4966c9b4db8fd83685e82efec
#
_entry.id   227ad4e4966c9b4db8fd83685e82efec
#
_cell.length_a   1.000
_cell.length_b   1.000
_cell.length_c   1.000
_cell.angle_alpha   90.00
_cell.angle_beta   90.00
_cell.angle_gamma   90.00
#
_symmetry.space_group_name_H-M   'P 1'
#
loop_
_entity.id
_entity.type
_entity.pdbx_description
1 polymer ?
#
loop_
_entity_poly.entity_id
_entity_poly.type
_entity_poly.pdbx_seq_one_letter_code
_entity_poly.pdbx_strand_id
1 'polypeptide(L)'
;GTDETGCEPGTDSIEVKALDDHTVEFTLKTPMDPAIIYALVNRDFFIMPKHLLGDISDTDLVNDAFWQKPVGSGPCIFDSMESGVSIEFKANKDYYLGAPDFDRLVFKKVQSSNLLSGLMSGDIDVLSGNSQIPLADWEAAKNTQGIVAKSVPTFAYQYMAMNTSRDYLTEDVRHAISLAINRQVIVDQLLQ
;
A
#
# COMPACT_ATOMS: atom_id res chain seq x y z
N GLY A 1 -0.27 -29.69 0.51
CA GLY A 1 -0.73 -29.65 1.89
C GLY A 1 -1.40 -28.32 2.17
N THR A 2 -2.43 -28.30 3.00
CA THR A 2 -3.04 -27.09 3.51
C THR A 2 -2.00 -26.34 4.33
N ASP A 3 -1.88 -25.02 4.14
CA ASP A 3 -1.10 -24.21 5.05
C ASP A 3 -1.76 -24.14 6.44
N GLU A 4 -1.06 -23.62 7.42
CA GLU A 4 -1.56 -23.52 8.80
C GLU A 4 -2.83 -22.65 8.93
N THR A 5 -3.24 -21.95 7.88
CA THR A 5 -4.45 -21.12 7.83
C THR A 5 -5.67 -21.87 7.31
N GLY A 6 -5.49 -23.11 6.83
CA GLY A 6 -6.56 -23.92 6.25
C GLY A 6 -7.01 -23.45 4.86
N CYS A 7 -6.32 -22.48 4.28
CA CYS A 7 -6.52 -22.09 2.89
C CYS A 7 -5.71 -23.03 2.00
N GLU A 8 -6.37 -23.68 1.05
CA GLU A 8 -5.68 -24.30 -0.06
C GLU A 8 -4.86 -23.23 -0.77
N PRO A 9 -3.57 -23.44 -1.06
CA PRO A 9 -2.81 -22.50 -1.88
C PRO A 9 -3.59 -22.27 -3.17
N GLY A 10 -4.02 -21.04 -3.42
CA GLY A 10 -4.89 -20.66 -4.54
C GLY A 10 -4.25 -20.77 -5.94
N THR A 11 -3.18 -21.54 -6.06
CA THR A 11 -2.43 -21.76 -7.31
C THR A 11 -3.25 -22.40 -8.42
N ASP A 12 -4.36 -23.07 -8.07
CA ASP A 12 -5.21 -23.74 -9.05
C ASP A 12 -6.33 -22.86 -9.62
N SER A 13 -6.49 -21.62 -9.18
CA SER A 13 -7.59 -20.77 -9.58
C SER A 13 -7.29 -19.85 -10.77
N ILE A 14 -6.01 -19.59 -11.05
CA ILE A 14 -5.56 -18.71 -12.14
C ILE A 14 -4.49 -19.45 -12.96
N GLU A 15 -4.77 -19.67 -14.23
CA GLU A 15 -3.77 -20.15 -15.19
C GLU A 15 -3.10 -18.91 -15.84
N VAL A 16 -1.77 -18.91 -15.89
CA VAL A 16 -0.99 -17.82 -16.50
C VAL A 16 -0.16 -18.37 -17.65
N LYS A 17 -0.31 -17.79 -18.84
CA LYS A 17 0.36 -18.22 -20.05
C LYS A 17 0.93 -17.04 -20.82
N ALA A 18 2.20 -17.10 -21.17
CA ALA A 18 2.80 -16.21 -22.16
C ALA A 18 2.41 -16.66 -23.57
N LEU A 19 1.71 -15.84 -24.30
CA LEU A 19 1.30 -16.12 -25.68
C LEU A 19 2.42 -15.74 -26.67
N ASP A 20 3.14 -14.65 -26.39
CA ASP A 20 4.28 -14.15 -27.12
C ASP A 20 5.18 -13.32 -26.19
N ASP A 21 6.19 -12.63 -26.73
CA ASP A 21 7.16 -11.82 -25.95
C ASP A 21 6.54 -10.63 -25.23
N HIS A 22 5.31 -10.22 -25.57
CA HIS A 22 4.65 -9.02 -25.05
C HIS A 22 3.24 -9.27 -24.52
N THR A 23 2.72 -10.50 -24.62
CA THR A 23 1.35 -10.82 -24.26
C THR A 23 1.30 -11.93 -23.21
N VAL A 24 0.64 -11.65 -22.09
CA VAL A 24 0.36 -12.62 -21.03
C VAL A 24 -1.14 -12.79 -20.88
N GLU A 25 -1.60 -14.04 -20.94
CA GLU A 25 -2.99 -14.42 -20.71
C GLU A 25 -3.19 -14.96 -19.29
N PHE A 26 -4.20 -14.43 -18.61
CA PHE A 26 -4.67 -14.95 -17.33
C PHE A 26 -6.03 -15.58 -17.51
N THR A 27 -6.14 -16.87 -17.23
CA THR A 27 -7.41 -17.61 -17.32
C THR A 27 -7.93 -17.93 -15.93
N LEU A 28 -9.10 -17.44 -15.59
CA LEU A 28 -9.77 -17.68 -14.31
C LEU A 28 -10.71 -18.87 -14.43
N LYS A 29 -10.69 -19.81 -13.48
CA LYS A 29 -11.64 -20.93 -13.42
C LYS A 29 -13.10 -20.46 -13.20
N THR A 30 -13.27 -19.38 -12.47
CA THR A 30 -14.59 -18.82 -12.15
C THR A 30 -14.64 -17.35 -12.58
N PRO A 31 -15.72 -16.90 -13.25
CA PRO A 31 -15.88 -15.49 -13.58
C PRO A 31 -15.78 -14.60 -12.33
N MET A 32 -15.03 -13.53 -12.42
CA MET A 32 -14.82 -12.56 -11.35
C MET A 32 -15.09 -11.15 -11.87
N ASP A 33 -15.53 -10.25 -11.00
CA ASP A 33 -15.71 -8.85 -11.38
C ASP A 33 -14.35 -8.25 -11.83
N PRO A 34 -14.29 -7.64 -13.02
CA PRO A 34 -13.07 -7.00 -13.51
C PRO A 34 -12.46 -5.98 -12.54
N ALA A 35 -13.27 -5.29 -11.73
CA ALA A 35 -12.78 -4.34 -10.73
C ALA A 35 -11.90 -5.01 -9.67
N ILE A 36 -12.22 -6.25 -9.28
CA ILE A 36 -11.41 -7.02 -8.34
C ILE A 36 -10.06 -7.37 -8.98
N ILE A 37 -10.05 -7.79 -10.25
CA ILE A 37 -8.82 -8.10 -10.99
C ILE A 37 -7.93 -6.87 -11.08
N TYR A 38 -8.49 -5.70 -11.42
CA TYR A 38 -7.77 -4.43 -11.45
C TYR A 38 -7.18 -4.06 -10.07
N ALA A 39 -7.93 -4.25 -8.99
CA ALA A 39 -7.45 -3.98 -7.64
C ALA A 39 -6.27 -4.89 -7.27
N LEU A 40 -6.35 -6.18 -7.56
CA LEU A 40 -5.30 -7.15 -7.30
C LEU A 40 -4.03 -6.85 -8.11
N VAL A 41 -4.16 -6.64 -9.43
CA VAL A 41 -3.02 -6.37 -10.32
C VAL A 41 -2.32 -5.06 -9.96
N ASN A 42 -3.05 -4.04 -9.55
CA ASN A 42 -2.45 -2.76 -9.18
C ASN A 42 -1.78 -2.74 -7.80
N ARG A 43 -2.13 -3.66 -6.92
CA ARG A 43 -1.69 -3.61 -5.53
C ARG A 43 -0.81 -4.78 -5.12
N ASP A 44 -1.17 -6.00 -5.52
CA ASP A 44 -0.62 -7.21 -4.92
C ASP A 44 0.20 -8.05 -5.92
N PHE A 45 0.06 -7.81 -7.23
CA PHE A 45 0.81 -8.51 -8.27
C PHE A 45 1.82 -7.60 -8.94
N PHE A 46 3.05 -7.67 -8.49
CA PHE A 46 4.15 -6.95 -9.12
C PHE A 46 4.86 -7.83 -10.13
N ILE A 47 5.11 -7.29 -11.33
CA ILE A 47 5.93 -7.97 -12.33
C ILE A 47 7.38 -7.90 -11.88
N MET A 48 7.98 -9.07 -11.69
CA MET A 48 9.35 -9.21 -11.20
C MET A 48 10.31 -9.61 -12.33
N PRO A 49 11.58 -9.16 -12.29
CA PRO A 49 12.57 -9.46 -13.33
C PRO A 49 13.05 -10.91 -13.23
N LYS A 50 12.54 -11.79 -14.09
CA LYS A 50 12.88 -13.22 -14.11
C LYS A 50 14.39 -13.47 -14.21
N HIS A 51 15.13 -12.66 -14.94
CA HIS A 51 16.58 -12.79 -15.12
C HIS A 51 17.40 -12.54 -13.83
N LEU A 52 16.79 -11.92 -12.82
CA LEU A 52 17.42 -11.70 -11.51
C LEU A 52 16.87 -12.63 -10.43
N LEU A 53 15.61 -13.01 -10.52
CA LEU A 53 14.88 -13.69 -9.44
C LEU A 53 14.44 -15.11 -9.79
N GLY A 54 14.51 -15.50 -11.07
CA GLY A 54 13.91 -16.76 -11.54
C GLY A 54 14.54 -18.03 -10.99
N ASP A 55 15.78 -17.98 -10.50
CA ASP A 55 16.50 -19.12 -9.92
C ASP A 55 16.47 -19.13 -8.38
N ILE A 56 15.81 -18.13 -7.75
CA ILE A 56 15.71 -18.03 -6.29
C ILE A 56 14.46 -18.79 -5.83
N SER A 57 14.59 -19.59 -4.77
CA SER A 57 13.44 -20.31 -4.21
C SER A 57 12.44 -19.33 -3.57
N ASP A 58 11.15 -19.70 -3.55
CA ASP A 58 10.08 -18.87 -2.95
C ASP A 58 10.38 -18.53 -1.48
N THR A 59 11.01 -19.44 -0.74
CA THR A 59 11.38 -19.24 0.67
C THR A 59 12.53 -18.24 0.84
N ASP A 60 13.48 -18.22 -0.09
CA ASP A 60 14.64 -17.33 -0.03
C ASP A 60 14.33 -15.96 -0.63
N LEU A 61 13.40 -15.90 -1.58
CA LEU A 61 13.01 -14.67 -2.28
C LEU A 61 12.59 -13.54 -1.32
N VAL A 62 11.89 -13.88 -0.23
CA VAL A 62 11.38 -12.90 0.76
C VAL A 62 12.53 -12.13 1.42
N ASN A 63 13.70 -12.76 1.59
CA ASN A 63 14.87 -12.18 2.25
C ASN A 63 16.01 -11.89 1.29
N ASP A 64 15.79 -11.95 -0.02
CA ASP A 64 16.83 -11.75 -1.01
C ASP A 64 17.39 -10.31 -1.00
N ALA A 65 18.67 -10.19 -1.33
CA ALA A 65 19.37 -8.93 -1.43
C ALA A 65 18.79 -7.98 -2.50
N PHE A 66 18.03 -8.52 -3.46
CA PHE A 66 17.30 -7.74 -4.46
C PHE A 66 16.45 -6.64 -3.83
N TRP A 67 15.81 -6.90 -2.69
CA TRP A 67 14.93 -5.94 -2.00
C TRP A 67 15.67 -4.74 -1.39
N GLN A 68 17.01 -4.83 -1.26
CA GLN A 68 17.83 -3.70 -0.84
C GLN A 68 18.15 -2.74 -1.99
N LYS A 69 18.09 -3.24 -3.24
CA LYS A 69 18.34 -2.47 -4.46
C LYS A 69 17.47 -2.99 -5.59
N PRO A 70 16.14 -2.80 -5.51
CA PRO A 70 15.23 -3.37 -6.48
C PRO A 70 15.39 -2.74 -7.87
N VAL A 71 15.19 -3.57 -8.90
CA VAL A 71 15.14 -3.15 -10.30
C VAL A 71 13.70 -3.31 -10.78
N GLY A 72 13.16 -2.26 -11.37
CA GLY A 72 11.80 -2.24 -11.90
C GLY A 72 11.72 -1.50 -13.24
N SER A 73 10.56 -1.57 -13.89
CA SER A 73 10.25 -0.90 -15.17
C SER A 73 9.41 0.37 -14.98
N GLY A 74 9.30 0.87 -13.75
CA GLY A 74 8.49 2.04 -13.41
C GLY A 74 9.10 3.39 -13.82
N PRO A 75 8.39 4.50 -13.53
CA PRO A 75 8.85 5.85 -13.86
C PRO A 75 10.04 6.31 -13.00
N CYS A 76 10.37 5.57 -11.93
CA CYS A 76 11.45 5.91 -11.02
C CYS A 76 12.41 4.72 -10.85
N ILE A 77 13.70 5.00 -10.77
CA ILE A 77 14.78 4.05 -10.51
C ILE A 77 15.23 4.23 -9.07
N PHE A 78 15.34 3.15 -8.31
CA PHE A 78 15.87 3.18 -6.96
C PHE A 78 17.31 3.76 -6.93
N ASP A 79 17.56 4.69 -6.04
CA ASP A 79 18.89 5.31 -5.87
C ASP A 79 19.51 4.89 -4.54
N SER A 80 18.86 5.24 -3.43
CA SER A 80 19.36 4.94 -2.08
C SER A 80 18.26 4.81 -1.05
N MET A 81 18.59 4.18 0.08
CA MET A 81 17.71 4.08 1.24
C MET A 81 18.52 4.29 2.52
N GLU A 82 18.02 5.19 3.36
CA GLU A 82 18.45 5.32 4.75
C GLU A 82 17.36 4.74 5.64
N SER A 83 17.66 3.60 6.29
CA SER A 83 16.68 2.84 7.05
C SER A 83 15.99 3.68 8.13
N GLY A 84 14.66 3.73 8.07
CA GLY A 84 13.84 4.49 9.01
C GLY A 84 13.81 6.01 8.78
N VAL A 85 14.51 6.53 7.76
CA VAL A 85 14.61 7.97 7.46
C VAL A 85 14.01 8.28 6.08
N SER A 86 14.59 7.74 5.00
CA SER A 86 14.18 8.07 3.64
C SER A 86 14.48 6.97 2.63
N ILE A 87 13.74 7.01 1.52
CA ILE A 87 14.03 6.25 0.30
C ILE A 87 14.09 7.24 -0.85
N GLU A 88 15.13 7.15 -1.66
CA GLU A 88 15.38 8.04 -2.78
C GLU A 88 15.33 7.32 -4.10
N PHE A 89 14.75 7.98 -5.09
CA PHE A 89 14.62 7.51 -6.46
C PHE A 89 15.04 8.61 -7.43
N LYS A 90 15.60 8.20 -8.55
CA LYS A 90 15.84 9.05 -9.74
C LYS A 90 14.76 8.83 -10.79
N ALA A 91 14.44 9.85 -11.55
CA ALA A 91 13.55 9.71 -12.70
C ALA A 91 14.13 8.71 -13.72
N ASN A 92 13.29 7.81 -14.19
CA ASN A 92 13.61 6.92 -15.31
C ASN A 92 13.39 7.67 -16.63
N LYS A 93 14.46 8.15 -17.25
CA LYS A 93 14.37 8.91 -18.51
C LYS A 93 13.94 8.03 -19.69
N ASP A 94 14.08 6.71 -19.57
CA ASP A 94 13.69 5.73 -20.58
C ASP A 94 12.34 5.05 -20.26
N TYR A 95 11.53 5.66 -19.40
CA TYR A 95 10.22 5.12 -19.04
C TYR A 95 9.30 5.06 -20.26
N TYR A 96 8.68 3.91 -20.51
CA TYR A 96 7.92 3.62 -21.73
C TYR A 96 6.66 4.50 -21.95
N LEU A 97 6.12 5.15 -20.91
CA LEU A 97 5.04 6.13 -21.01
C LEU A 97 5.54 7.58 -21.05
N GLY A 98 6.85 7.80 -21.18
CA GLY A 98 7.48 9.10 -21.16
C GLY A 98 8.21 9.39 -19.85
N ALA A 99 9.32 10.12 -19.96
CA ALA A 99 10.10 10.52 -18.78
C ALA A 99 9.28 11.38 -17.82
N PRO A 100 9.44 11.19 -16.49
CA PRO A 100 8.85 12.10 -15.52
C PRO A 100 9.39 13.53 -15.66
N ASP A 101 8.56 14.53 -15.33
CA ASP A 101 8.93 15.96 -15.34
C ASP A 101 9.83 16.37 -14.16
N PHE A 102 10.04 15.49 -13.19
CA PHE A 102 10.96 15.70 -12.08
C PHE A 102 12.22 14.85 -12.26
N ASP A 103 13.32 15.23 -11.58
CA ASP A 103 14.57 14.46 -11.63
C ASP A 103 14.72 13.48 -10.48
N ARG A 104 14.11 13.78 -9.34
CA ARG A 104 14.27 13.00 -8.10
C ARG A 104 12.95 12.95 -7.32
N LEU A 105 12.69 11.79 -6.71
CA LEU A 105 11.58 11.55 -5.79
C LEU A 105 12.15 11.04 -4.46
N VAL A 106 11.76 11.66 -3.35
CA VAL A 106 12.20 11.27 -2.01
C VAL A 106 11.01 10.96 -1.13
N PHE A 107 10.91 9.74 -0.65
CA PHE A 107 9.97 9.39 0.42
C PHE A 107 10.66 9.60 1.76
N LYS A 108 10.19 10.57 2.54
CA LYS A 108 10.67 10.85 3.90
C LYS A 108 9.73 10.29 4.95
N LYS A 109 10.29 9.69 6.01
CA LYS A 109 9.51 9.36 7.20
C LYS A 109 9.40 10.58 8.09
N VAL A 110 8.18 11.09 8.27
CA VAL A 110 7.90 12.30 9.07
C VAL A 110 6.87 11.96 10.14
N GLN A 111 7.02 12.53 11.33
CA GLN A 111 6.02 12.41 12.40
C GLN A 111 4.73 13.12 11.99
N SER A 112 3.58 12.53 12.31
CA SER A 112 2.27 13.08 11.91
C SER A 112 2.06 14.53 12.36
N SER A 113 2.55 14.90 13.55
CA SER A 113 2.52 16.26 14.08
C SER A 113 3.30 17.29 13.25
N ASN A 114 4.22 16.86 12.41
CA ASN A 114 5.11 17.73 11.62
C ASN A 114 4.73 17.77 10.14
N LEU A 115 3.66 17.08 9.73
CA LEU A 115 3.27 17.02 8.32
C LEU A 115 2.84 18.36 7.77
N LEU A 116 1.97 19.07 8.49
CA LEU A 116 1.49 20.39 8.06
C LEU A 116 2.61 21.42 8.04
N SER A 117 3.44 21.47 9.09
CA SER A 117 4.57 22.40 9.13
C SER A 117 5.60 22.12 8.03
N GLY A 118 5.84 20.85 7.71
CA GLY A 118 6.71 20.46 6.60
C GLY A 118 6.19 20.90 5.22
N LEU A 119 4.87 20.80 4.99
CA LEU A 119 4.24 21.37 3.79
C LEU A 119 4.35 22.88 3.73
N MET A 120 4.13 23.57 4.86
CA MET A 120 4.20 25.04 4.92
C MET A 120 5.62 25.59 4.73
N SER A 121 6.63 24.86 5.18
CA SER A 121 8.04 25.23 4.99
C SER A 121 8.60 24.86 3.62
N GLY A 122 7.92 23.97 2.87
CA GLY A 122 8.42 23.42 1.63
C GLY A 122 9.43 22.26 1.82
N ASP A 123 9.55 21.71 3.04
CA ASP A 123 10.35 20.49 3.29
C ASP A 123 9.65 19.24 2.79
N ILE A 124 8.34 19.34 2.57
CA ILE A 124 7.49 18.29 2.00
C ILE A 124 6.67 18.95 0.88
N ASP A 125 6.69 18.36 -0.29
CA ASP A 125 5.88 18.82 -1.45
C ASP A 125 4.51 18.16 -1.48
N VAL A 126 4.43 16.86 -1.11
CA VAL A 126 3.21 16.05 -1.21
C VAL A 126 3.13 15.07 -0.06
N LEU A 127 1.96 14.89 0.51
CA LEU A 127 1.67 13.77 1.42
C LEU A 127 1.24 12.55 0.61
N SER A 128 1.82 11.38 0.91
CA SER A 128 1.39 10.12 0.30
C SER A 128 -0.03 9.76 0.74
N GLY A 129 -0.74 8.95 -0.04
CA GLY A 129 -2.13 8.57 0.23
C GLY A 129 -2.38 7.87 1.58
N ASN A 130 -1.32 7.33 2.21
CA ASN A 130 -1.38 6.72 3.54
C ASN A 130 -1.01 7.69 4.68
N SER A 131 -0.57 8.91 4.34
CA SER A 131 -0.23 9.94 5.32
C SER A 131 -1.46 10.80 5.58
N GLN A 132 -1.88 10.85 6.82
CA GLN A 132 -3.04 11.65 7.22
C GLN A 132 -2.56 12.81 8.07
N ILE A 133 -2.96 14.03 7.69
CA ILE A 133 -2.84 15.20 8.57
C ILE A 133 -3.77 14.97 9.76
N PRO A 134 -3.31 15.24 11.01
CA PRO A 134 -4.21 15.24 12.16
C PRO A 134 -5.46 16.07 11.91
N LEU A 135 -6.61 15.58 12.34
CA LEU A 135 -7.89 16.27 12.12
C LEU A 135 -7.87 17.71 12.63
N ALA A 136 -7.18 17.94 13.75
CA ALA A 136 -7.01 19.29 14.31
C ALA A 136 -6.32 20.28 13.35
N ASP A 137 -5.48 19.78 12.44
CA ASP A 137 -4.71 20.58 11.48
C ASP A 137 -5.41 20.70 10.12
N TRP A 138 -6.51 19.98 9.90
CA TRP A 138 -7.20 19.91 8.61
C TRP A 138 -7.73 21.27 8.14
N GLU A 139 -8.37 22.01 9.03
CA GLU A 139 -8.87 23.37 8.71
C GLU A 139 -7.72 24.34 8.43
N ALA A 140 -6.62 24.24 9.17
CA ALA A 140 -5.43 25.03 8.90
C ALA A 140 -4.83 24.69 7.53
N ALA A 141 -4.75 23.41 7.17
CA ALA A 141 -4.26 22.97 5.87
C ALA A 141 -5.11 23.55 4.71
N LYS A 142 -6.44 23.48 4.81
CA LYS A 142 -7.34 24.02 3.78
C LYS A 142 -7.21 25.53 3.59
N ASN A 143 -6.93 26.25 4.66
CA ASN A 143 -6.86 27.72 4.65
C ASN A 143 -5.44 28.27 4.41
N THR A 144 -4.44 27.40 4.29
CA THR A 144 -3.05 27.81 4.04
C THR A 144 -2.84 28.06 2.54
N GLN A 145 -2.42 29.26 2.20
CA GLN A 145 -2.11 29.63 0.81
C GLN A 145 -0.98 28.74 0.25
N GLY A 146 -1.17 28.22 -0.94
CA GLY A 146 -0.19 27.35 -1.63
C GLY A 146 -0.35 25.88 -1.32
N ILE A 147 -1.18 25.48 -0.35
CA ILE A 147 -1.50 24.08 -0.05
C ILE A 147 -2.84 23.71 -0.71
N VAL A 148 -2.86 22.58 -1.42
CA VAL A 148 -4.09 21.98 -1.95
C VAL A 148 -4.46 20.79 -1.06
N ALA A 149 -5.45 20.99 -0.19
CA ALA A 149 -5.99 19.94 0.67
C ALA A 149 -7.31 19.38 0.09
N LYS A 150 -7.39 18.07 -0.10
CA LYS A 150 -8.59 17.38 -0.60
C LYS A 150 -8.92 16.20 0.30
N SER A 151 -10.20 16.04 0.61
CA SER A 151 -10.76 14.85 1.24
C SER A 151 -11.45 14.00 0.18
N VAL A 152 -11.18 12.72 0.17
CA VAL A 152 -11.77 11.75 -0.76
C VAL A 152 -12.41 10.63 0.04
N PRO A 153 -13.68 10.29 -0.18
CA PRO A 153 -14.31 9.14 0.43
C PRO A 153 -13.54 7.87 0.06
N THR A 154 -13.30 7.03 1.05
CA THR A 154 -12.65 5.72 0.85
C THR A 154 -13.56 4.59 1.33
N PHE A 155 -13.31 3.36 0.86
CA PHE A 155 -13.96 2.15 1.39
C PHE A 155 -13.21 1.57 2.61
N ALA A 156 -12.33 2.37 3.23
CA ALA A 156 -11.62 1.97 4.43
C ALA A 156 -12.53 2.01 5.67
N TYR A 157 -12.27 1.12 6.61
CA TYR A 157 -12.96 1.08 7.89
C TYR A 157 -11.98 0.82 9.02
N GLN A 158 -12.30 1.33 10.19
CA GLN A 158 -11.57 1.03 11.43
C GLN A 158 -12.20 -0.17 12.11
N TYR A 159 -11.38 -1.07 12.61
CA TYR A 159 -11.86 -2.24 13.33
C TYR A 159 -11.01 -2.54 14.55
N MET A 160 -11.62 -3.21 15.52
CA MET A 160 -10.94 -3.77 16.69
C MET A 160 -10.85 -5.28 16.51
N ALA A 161 -9.63 -5.79 16.36
CA ALA A 161 -9.38 -7.23 16.35
C ALA A 161 -9.35 -7.77 17.77
N MET A 162 -10.03 -8.90 18.00
CA MET A 162 -10.05 -9.58 19.28
C MET A 162 -9.43 -10.97 19.14
N ASN A 163 -8.50 -11.31 20.04
CA ASN A 163 -7.87 -12.64 20.04
C ASN A 163 -8.85 -13.69 20.54
N THR A 164 -9.44 -14.44 19.64
CA THR A 164 -10.43 -15.49 19.95
C THR A 164 -9.84 -16.72 20.64
N SER A 165 -8.52 -16.85 20.72
CA SER A 165 -7.86 -17.92 21.49
C SER A 165 -7.85 -17.68 23.01
N ARG A 166 -8.37 -16.55 23.46
CA ARG A 166 -8.47 -16.24 24.90
C ARG A 166 -9.79 -16.70 25.47
N ASP A 167 -9.78 -17.58 26.48
CA ASP A 167 -10.95 -18.21 27.06
C ASP A 167 -11.96 -17.18 27.60
N TYR A 168 -11.48 -16.03 28.12
CA TYR A 168 -12.34 -14.96 28.62
C TYR A 168 -13.00 -14.12 27.53
N LEU A 169 -12.52 -14.20 26.26
CA LEU A 169 -13.12 -13.52 25.10
C LEU A 169 -14.14 -14.44 24.41
N THR A 170 -15.10 -14.92 25.18
CA THR A 170 -16.23 -15.69 24.63
C THR A 170 -17.03 -14.88 23.62
N GLU A 171 -17.88 -15.51 22.84
CA GLU A 171 -18.74 -14.83 21.86
C GLU A 171 -19.58 -13.74 22.52
N ASP A 172 -20.22 -14.04 23.66
CA ASP A 172 -21.02 -13.07 24.40
C ASP A 172 -20.21 -11.86 24.86
N VAL A 173 -18.98 -12.08 25.35
CA VAL A 173 -18.09 -11.01 25.79
C VAL A 173 -17.68 -10.13 24.61
N ARG A 174 -17.33 -10.71 23.47
CA ARG A 174 -16.98 -9.94 22.25
C ARG A 174 -18.18 -9.12 21.76
N HIS A 175 -19.38 -9.71 21.80
CA HIS A 175 -20.62 -9.02 21.43
C HIS A 175 -20.93 -7.87 22.39
N ALA A 176 -20.79 -8.09 23.70
CA ALA A 176 -20.98 -7.06 24.71
C ALA A 176 -19.99 -5.88 24.51
N ILE A 177 -18.72 -6.15 24.26
CA ILE A 177 -17.72 -5.12 23.94
C ILE A 177 -18.15 -4.33 22.70
N SER A 178 -18.58 -5.01 21.65
CA SER A 178 -19.05 -4.36 20.39
C SER A 178 -20.25 -3.45 20.61
N LEU A 179 -21.18 -3.82 21.51
CA LEU A 179 -22.35 -3.00 21.85
C LEU A 179 -21.98 -1.82 22.77
N ALA A 180 -20.96 -1.97 23.62
CA ALA A 180 -20.51 -0.92 24.51
C ALA A 180 -19.80 0.24 23.77
N ILE A 181 -19.31 0.02 22.56
CA ILE A 181 -18.61 1.04 21.77
C ILE A 181 -19.62 1.92 21.04
N ASN A 182 -19.64 3.20 21.38
CA ASN A 182 -20.42 4.19 20.63
C ASN A 182 -19.69 4.55 19.33
N ARG A 183 -20.01 3.80 18.27
CA ARG A 183 -19.36 4.00 16.93
C ARG A 183 -19.64 5.37 16.35
N GLN A 184 -20.86 5.92 16.61
CA GLN A 184 -21.24 7.23 16.07
C GLN A 184 -20.32 8.34 16.60
N VAL A 185 -20.03 8.32 17.91
CA VAL A 185 -19.10 9.28 18.52
C VAL A 185 -17.71 9.17 17.90
N ILE A 186 -17.23 7.95 17.64
CA ILE A 186 -15.93 7.75 17.00
C ILE A 186 -15.92 8.34 15.60
N VAL A 187 -16.96 8.06 14.80
CA VAL A 187 -17.07 8.59 13.43
C VAL A 187 -17.16 10.12 13.46
N ASP A 188 -18.05 10.68 14.27
CA ASP A 188 -18.33 12.12 14.25
C ASP A 188 -17.22 12.97 14.87
N GLN A 189 -16.43 12.44 15.79
CA GLN A 189 -15.44 13.21 16.54
C GLN A 189 -13.99 12.86 16.23
N LEU A 190 -13.71 11.67 15.71
CA LEU A 190 -12.35 11.19 15.51
C LEU A 190 -11.99 10.86 14.05
N LEU A 191 -13.00 10.56 13.21
CA LEU A 191 -12.76 10.10 11.83
C LEU A 191 -13.35 11.03 10.75
N GLN A 192 -13.87 12.18 11.11
CA GLN A 192 -14.56 13.17 10.23
C GLN A 192 -13.90 13.40 8.90
#